data_e701f77762e8db437327d128a25baff0
#
_entry.id   e701f77762e8db437327d128a25baff0
#
_cell.length_a   1.000
_cell.length_b   1.000
_cell.length_c   1.000
_cell.angle_alpha   90.00
_cell.angle_beta   90.00
_cell.angle_gamma   90.00
#
_symmetry.space_group_name_H-M   'P 1'
#
loop_
_entity.id
_entity.type
_entity.pdbx_description
1 polymer ?
#
loop_
_entity_poly.entity_id
_entity_poly.type
_entity_poly.pdbx_seq_one_letter_code
_entity_poly.pdbx_strand_id
1 'polypeptide(L)'
;MIDQILQGLMYPFLFLSMYFQVLLLISFFENAKKIEEEEDFEVETYPSVTIAVPCWNEEKTLEGTLLSLLDLEYPKDKLSIVVVDDGSKDKTLQIGQEYARLYPKQIHIISKQNGGKHTAVNVALEYSKSDFFGCLDADSFVHKNALKTIIAYFIHHKNAMAVTPCIHIMSPKTIIQRVQAVEYLMGVFLRKAFGQLDAIQVTPGPFSIFRKEVFDIIGNYKKAHNTEDYEITLRMHKHHLKIMNSHKALVYTVGPSTFKGYFFQRLRWSRGFLENSLDYKELFFKKKYGNFGMFTLPMAFLFVFYGIYVAFFVTYTFIKHYTQVISQWMLVGIHPGLPTFDIFYFNTTIVSFVGMVMFTMFLFTIYIGKTLSDDKQELYRNFPFFFFIYPLFGLILFPKAVFDTFTHRKNEWVLQDTKK
;
A
#
# COMPACT_ATOMS: atom_id res chain seq x y z
N MET A 1 -17.91 -31.60 -16.79
CA MET A 1 -18.21 -30.27 -17.40
C MET A 1 -17.77 -29.10 -16.51
N ILE A 2 -18.25 -28.96 -15.26
CA ILE A 2 -17.86 -27.85 -14.37
C ILE A 2 -16.32 -27.80 -14.13
N ASP A 3 -15.69 -28.95 -13.83
CA ASP A 3 -14.25 -29.03 -13.63
C ASP A 3 -13.45 -28.55 -14.85
N GLN A 4 -13.90 -28.94 -16.06
CA GLN A 4 -13.24 -28.53 -17.30
C GLN A 4 -13.37 -27.03 -17.56
N ILE A 5 -14.53 -26.44 -17.25
CA ILE A 5 -14.74 -24.99 -17.37
C ILE A 5 -13.86 -24.24 -16.36
N LEU A 6 -13.87 -24.68 -15.09
CA LEU A 6 -13.04 -24.06 -14.05
C LEU A 6 -11.55 -24.16 -14.38
N GLN A 7 -11.07 -25.34 -14.80
CA GLN A 7 -9.68 -25.48 -15.22
C GLN A 7 -9.36 -24.63 -16.45
N GLY A 8 -10.28 -24.59 -17.44
CA GLY A 8 -10.10 -23.77 -18.64
C GLY A 8 -9.95 -22.28 -18.33
N LEU A 9 -10.71 -21.75 -17.38
CA LEU A 9 -10.60 -20.35 -16.95
C LEU A 9 -9.29 -20.04 -16.21
N MET A 10 -8.63 -21.04 -15.64
CA MET A 10 -7.35 -20.84 -14.94
C MET A 10 -6.22 -20.43 -15.90
N TYR A 11 -6.17 -20.96 -17.12
CA TYR A 11 -5.09 -20.70 -18.07
C TYR A 11 -4.96 -19.22 -18.48
N PRO A 12 -6.03 -18.50 -18.89
CA PRO A 12 -5.93 -17.07 -19.18
C PRO A 12 -5.44 -16.25 -17.98
N PHE A 13 -5.90 -16.57 -16.77
CA PHE A 13 -5.47 -15.87 -15.57
C PHE A 13 -3.99 -16.13 -15.22
N LEU A 14 -3.53 -17.38 -15.33
CA LEU A 14 -2.12 -17.73 -15.16
C LEU A 14 -1.25 -16.99 -16.19
N PHE A 15 -1.67 -17.00 -17.46
CA PHE A 15 -0.96 -16.28 -18.52
C PHE A 15 -0.85 -14.77 -18.21
N LEU A 16 -1.97 -14.12 -17.89
CA LEU A 16 -2.00 -12.70 -17.58
C LEU A 16 -1.18 -12.36 -16.32
N SER A 17 -1.25 -13.20 -15.29
CA SER A 17 -0.47 -13.01 -14.07
C SER A 17 1.03 -13.17 -14.33
N MET A 18 1.43 -14.17 -15.11
CA MET A 18 2.82 -14.37 -15.50
C MET A 18 3.32 -13.20 -16.38
N TYR A 19 2.53 -12.81 -17.38
CA TYR A 19 2.84 -11.66 -18.24
C TYR A 19 3.05 -10.39 -17.42
N PHE A 20 2.17 -10.13 -16.44
CA PHE A 20 2.28 -8.97 -15.55
C PHE A 20 3.56 -8.99 -14.71
N GLN A 21 3.90 -10.14 -14.10
CA GLN A 21 5.13 -10.28 -13.33
C GLN A 21 6.38 -10.09 -14.19
N VAL A 22 6.42 -10.72 -15.38
CA VAL A 22 7.52 -10.59 -16.34
C VAL A 22 7.70 -9.14 -16.76
N LEU A 23 6.60 -8.44 -17.12
CA LEU A 23 6.65 -7.05 -17.52
C LEU A 23 7.25 -6.15 -16.43
N LEU A 24 6.83 -6.34 -15.17
CA LEU A 24 7.34 -5.56 -14.04
C LEU A 24 8.83 -5.84 -13.80
N LEU A 25 9.26 -7.10 -13.89
CA LEU A 25 10.67 -7.45 -13.74
C LEU A 25 11.52 -6.88 -14.88
N ILE A 26 11.07 -7.00 -16.14
CA ILE A 26 11.77 -6.41 -17.28
C ILE A 26 11.88 -4.89 -17.10
N SER A 27 10.77 -4.21 -16.80
CA SER A 27 10.77 -2.76 -16.57
C SER A 27 11.73 -2.35 -15.46
N PHE A 28 11.81 -3.13 -14.38
CA PHE A 28 12.74 -2.89 -13.29
C PHE A 28 14.20 -3.06 -13.74
N PHE A 29 14.55 -4.17 -14.41
CA PHE A 29 15.94 -4.46 -14.81
C PHE A 29 16.45 -3.55 -15.92
N GLU A 30 15.60 -3.19 -16.89
CA GLU A 30 15.96 -2.22 -17.92
C GLU A 30 16.33 -0.84 -17.34
N ASN A 31 15.76 -0.50 -16.19
CA ASN A 31 16.04 0.76 -15.49
C ASN A 31 16.98 0.60 -14.28
N ALA A 32 17.59 -0.56 -14.06
CA ALA A 32 18.37 -0.84 -12.85
C ALA A 32 19.51 0.18 -12.64
N LYS A 33 20.25 0.52 -13.69
CA LYS A 33 21.33 1.53 -13.64
C LYS A 33 20.80 2.91 -13.23
N LYS A 34 19.67 3.33 -13.80
CA LYS A 34 19.03 4.59 -13.44
C LYS A 34 18.55 4.61 -12.00
N ILE A 35 18.05 3.47 -11.50
CA ILE A 35 17.62 3.31 -10.09
C ILE A 35 18.82 3.45 -9.16
N GLU A 36 19.98 2.91 -9.52
CA GLU A 36 21.24 3.06 -8.78
C GLU A 36 21.73 4.52 -8.77
N GLU A 37 21.72 5.19 -9.91
CA GLU A 37 22.10 6.61 -10.04
C GLU A 37 21.20 7.54 -9.18
N GLU A 38 19.92 7.19 -8.97
CA GLU A 38 18.99 7.96 -8.13
C GLU A 38 19.37 7.92 -6.63
N GLU A 39 20.25 7.02 -6.19
CA GLU A 39 20.72 6.94 -4.79
C GLU A 39 21.70 8.06 -4.43
N ASP A 40 22.40 8.62 -5.42
CA ASP A 40 23.45 9.62 -5.25
C ASP A 40 22.95 11.07 -5.44
N PHE A 41 21.62 11.26 -5.50
CA PHE A 41 21.05 12.60 -5.65
C PHE A 41 21.34 13.47 -4.45
N GLU A 42 22.03 14.59 -4.66
CA GLU A 42 22.31 15.59 -3.65
C GLU A 42 21.34 16.77 -3.70
N VAL A 43 21.19 17.47 -2.57
CA VAL A 43 20.35 18.66 -2.43
C VAL A 43 21.24 19.87 -2.25
N GLU A 44 21.32 20.73 -3.28
CA GLU A 44 22.05 22.00 -3.22
C GLU A 44 21.20 23.11 -2.61
N THR A 45 19.89 23.09 -2.84
CA THR A 45 18.95 24.09 -2.34
C THR A 45 17.77 23.44 -1.64
N TYR A 46 17.36 24.01 -0.51
CA TYR A 46 16.27 23.51 0.31
C TYR A 46 15.02 24.39 0.13
N PRO A 47 14.01 23.95 -0.65
CA PRO A 47 12.74 24.64 -0.76
C PRO A 47 11.95 24.54 0.55
N SER A 48 10.91 25.37 0.68
CA SER A 48 10.00 25.30 1.81
C SER A 48 9.05 24.10 1.71
N VAL A 49 8.83 23.41 2.84
CA VAL A 49 7.94 22.23 2.91
C VAL A 49 7.00 22.34 4.10
N THR A 50 5.73 22.05 3.87
CA THR A 50 4.75 21.87 4.95
C THR A 50 4.35 20.39 5.04
N ILE A 51 4.42 19.81 6.25
CA ILE A 51 3.96 18.46 6.55
C ILE A 51 2.71 18.57 7.43
N ALA A 52 1.57 18.09 6.90
CA ALA A 52 0.34 17.92 7.64
C ALA A 52 0.38 16.65 8.48
N VAL A 53 -0.01 16.74 9.75
CA VAL A 53 -0.17 15.59 10.64
C VAL A 53 -1.63 15.56 11.12
N PRO A 54 -2.55 14.94 10.39
CA PRO A 54 -3.94 14.78 10.80
C PRO A 54 -4.02 13.79 11.96
N CYS A 55 -4.68 14.16 13.05
CA CYS A 55 -4.75 13.36 14.28
C CYS A 55 -6.20 13.17 14.73
N TRP A 56 -6.52 11.97 15.18
CA TRP A 56 -7.78 11.66 15.85
C TRP A 56 -7.64 10.49 16.82
N ASN A 57 -7.58 10.78 18.13
CA ASN A 57 -7.35 9.81 19.21
C ASN A 57 -6.01 9.05 19.05
N GLU A 58 -4.92 9.79 18.92
CA GLU A 58 -3.56 9.30 18.66
C GLU A 58 -2.59 9.63 19.82
N GLU A 59 -3.08 9.70 21.06
CA GLU A 59 -2.28 10.03 22.24
C GLU A 59 -1.05 9.12 22.46
N LYS A 60 -1.06 7.89 21.88
CA LYS A 60 0.04 6.93 22.06
C LYS A 60 1.14 7.06 21.01
N THR A 61 0.87 7.68 19.88
CA THR A 61 1.76 7.68 18.72
C THR A 61 2.22 9.05 18.28
N LEU A 62 1.38 10.10 18.50
CA LEU A 62 1.63 11.46 18.02
C LEU A 62 2.97 12.02 18.48
N GLU A 63 3.36 11.83 19.75
CA GLU A 63 4.64 12.29 20.26
C GLU A 63 5.82 11.74 19.45
N GLY A 64 5.85 10.42 19.23
CA GLY A 64 6.90 9.79 18.43
C GLY A 64 6.92 10.26 16.98
N THR A 65 5.74 10.51 16.38
CA THR A 65 5.61 11.08 15.04
C THR A 65 6.23 12.48 14.97
N LEU A 66 5.91 13.35 15.93
CA LEU A 66 6.46 14.71 15.99
C LEU A 66 7.97 14.72 16.22
N LEU A 67 8.47 13.85 17.11
CA LEU A 67 9.91 13.69 17.33
C LEU A 67 10.64 13.26 16.06
N SER A 68 10.07 12.31 15.29
CA SER A 68 10.66 11.87 14.03
C SER A 68 10.72 13.00 12.98
N LEU A 69 9.72 13.89 12.94
CA LEU A 69 9.70 15.06 12.05
C LEU A 69 10.70 16.13 12.50
N LEU A 70 10.88 16.33 13.80
CA LEU A 70 11.87 17.28 14.35
C LEU A 70 13.32 16.81 14.13
N ASP A 71 13.55 15.49 14.04
CA ASP A 71 14.85 14.87 13.76
C ASP A 71 15.25 14.91 12.29
N LEU A 72 14.38 15.36 11.40
CA LEU A 72 14.69 15.45 9.97
C LEU A 72 15.92 16.33 9.72
N GLU A 73 16.87 15.81 8.94
CA GLU A 73 18.04 16.53 8.40
C GLU A 73 17.58 17.50 7.30
N TYR A 74 16.87 18.54 7.73
CA TYR A 74 16.33 19.60 6.88
C TYR A 74 16.41 20.96 7.59
N PRO A 75 16.68 22.08 6.88
CA PRO A 75 16.73 23.39 7.51
C PRO A 75 15.45 23.72 8.27
N LYS A 76 15.56 24.06 9.53
CA LYS A 76 14.42 24.21 10.45
C LYS A 76 13.49 25.36 10.06
N ASP A 77 14.02 26.39 9.42
CA ASP A 77 13.28 27.55 8.89
C ASP A 77 12.54 27.23 7.57
N LYS A 78 12.84 26.09 6.94
CA LYS A 78 12.23 25.60 5.70
C LYS A 78 11.20 24.49 5.92
N LEU A 79 11.07 23.97 7.14
CA LEU A 79 10.14 22.90 7.51
C LEU A 79 9.05 23.44 8.45
N SER A 80 7.79 23.37 8.01
CA SER A 80 6.60 23.66 8.82
C SER A 80 5.80 22.38 9.05
N ILE A 81 5.47 22.08 10.30
CA ILE A 81 4.69 20.92 10.71
C ILE A 81 3.33 21.44 11.19
N VAL A 82 2.25 21.05 10.51
CA VAL A 82 0.89 21.47 10.85
C VAL A 82 0.13 20.26 11.40
N VAL A 83 0.02 20.22 12.72
CA VAL A 83 -0.79 19.21 13.42
C VAL A 83 -2.24 19.65 13.37
N VAL A 84 -3.13 18.79 12.87
CA VAL A 84 -4.57 19.08 12.83
C VAL A 84 -5.32 18.02 13.64
N ASP A 85 -5.77 18.44 14.81
CA ASP A 85 -6.64 17.63 15.65
C ASP A 85 -8.08 17.63 15.12
N ASP A 86 -8.55 16.48 14.64
CA ASP A 86 -9.88 16.28 14.08
C ASP A 86 -10.92 15.91 15.14
N GLY A 87 -10.90 16.64 16.29
CA GLY A 87 -11.86 16.48 17.38
C GLY A 87 -11.59 15.25 18.25
N SER A 88 -10.34 15.03 18.66
CA SER A 88 -9.96 13.97 19.58
C SER A 88 -10.60 14.11 20.97
N LYS A 89 -10.80 12.94 21.62
CA LYS A 89 -11.38 12.87 22.97
C LYS A 89 -10.36 12.42 24.04
N ASP A 90 -9.14 12.10 23.61
CA ASP A 90 -8.01 11.71 24.44
C ASP A 90 -7.02 12.87 24.59
N LYS A 91 -5.77 12.58 24.98
CA LYS A 91 -4.74 13.61 25.19
C LYS A 91 -4.07 14.11 23.90
N THR A 92 -4.52 13.72 22.72
CA THR A 92 -3.91 14.07 21.43
C THR A 92 -3.73 15.58 21.29
N LEU A 93 -4.80 16.37 21.51
CA LEU A 93 -4.75 17.83 21.42
C LEU A 93 -3.76 18.45 22.41
N GLN A 94 -3.69 17.94 23.63
CA GLN A 94 -2.78 18.43 24.68
C GLN A 94 -1.32 18.22 24.26
N ILE A 95 -0.97 17.04 23.73
CA ILE A 95 0.36 16.72 23.20
C ILE A 95 0.72 17.70 22.07
N GLY A 96 -0.19 17.90 21.10
CA GLY A 96 0.03 18.82 20.00
C GLY A 96 0.28 20.26 20.47
N GLN A 97 -0.48 20.74 21.47
CA GLN A 97 -0.31 22.07 22.08
C GLN A 97 1.02 22.22 22.83
N GLU A 98 1.46 21.18 23.52
CA GLU A 98 2.74 21.16 24.20
C GLU A 98 3.90 21.30 23.20
N TYR A 99 3.92 20.49 22.16
CA TYR A 99 4.96 20.55 21.12
C TYR A 99 4.92 21.86 20.33
N ALA A 100 3.76 22.44 20.07
CA ALA A 100 3.64 23.76 19.44
C ALA A 100 4.22 24.89 20.32
N ARG A 101 4.12 24.77 21.66
CA ARG A 101 4.77 25.70 22.61
C ARG A 101 6.28 25.54 22.65
N LEU A 102 6.79 24.30 22.61
CA LEU A 102 8.22 24.00 22.62
C LEU A 102 8.91 24.39 21.31
N TYR A 103 8.22 24.26 20.19
CA TYR A 103 8.77 24.53 18.85
C TYR A 103 7.89 25.49 18.02
N PRO A 104 7.66 26.73 18.51
CA PRO A 104 6.65 27.64 17.92
C PRO A 104 6.94 28.11 16.50
N LYS A 105 8.19 27.98 16.03
CA LYS A 105 8.59 28.33 14.65
C LYS A 105 8.38 27.19 13.65
N GLN A 106 8.22 25.95 14.14
CA GLN A 106 8.15 24.77 13.29
C GLN A 106 6.81 24.03 13.38
N ILE A 107 6.20 23.99 14.59
CA ILE A 107 4.97 23.22 14.86
C ILE A 107 3.81 24.16 15.09
N HIS A 108 2.76 23.96 14.32
CA HIS A 108 1.50 24.69 14.43
C HIS A 108 0.38 23.68 14.71
N ILE A 109 -0.50 24.00 15.68
CA ILE A 109 -1.64 23.14 16.04
C ILE A 109 -2.94 23.83 15.67
N ILE A 110 -3.81 23.11 15.00
CA ILE A 110 -5.17 23.54 14.65
C ILE A 110 -6.11 22.45 15.14
N SER A 111 -7.15 22.84 15.90
CA SER A 111 -8.21 21.90 16.32
C SER A 111 -9.52 22.23 15.59
N LYS A 112 -10.24 21.20 15.18
CA LYS A 112 -11.54 21.33 14.49
C LYS A 112 -12.49 20.22 14.91
N GLN A 113 -13.77 20.41 14.61
CA GLN A 113 -14.75 19.34 14.75
C GLN A 113 -14.45 18.19 13.78
N ASN A 114 -14.65 16.94 14.22
CA ASN A 114 -14.38 15.76 13.41
C ASN A 114 -15.15 15.79 12.08
N GLY A 115 -14.41 15.71 10.99
CA GLY A 115 -14.91 15.68 9.62
C GLY A 115 -14.25 14.61 8.77
N GLY A 116 -13.30 13.86 9.35
CA GLY A 116 -12.49 12.84 8.70
C GLY A 116 -11.16 13.39 8.14
N LYS A 117 -10.20 12.47 7.94
CA LYS A 117 -8.81 12.76 7.60
C LYS A 117 -8.66 13.77 6.45
N HIS A 118 -9.43 13.64 5.36
CA HIS A 118 -9.38 14.55 4.22
C HIS A 118 -9.67 16.01 4.61
N THR A 119 -10.57 16.26 5.57
CA THR A 119 -10.87 17.62 6.02
C THR A 119 -9.74 18.20 6.85
N ALA A 120 -9.09 17.37 7.69
CA ALA A 120 -7.93 17.78 8.48
C ALA A 120 -6.73 18.11 7.59
N VAL A 121 -6.46 17.27 6.57
CA VAL A 121 -5.38 17.53 5.59
C VAL A 121 -5.66 18.81 4.80
N ASN A 122 -6.92 19.08 4.41
CA ASN A 122 -7.28 20.30 3.70
C ASN A 122 -7.06 21.56 4.54
N VAL A 123 -7.37 21.53 5.83
CA VAL A 123 -7.08 22.66 6.75
C VAL A 123 -5.56 22.96 6.78
N ALA A 124 -4.73 21.93 6.86
CA ALA A 124 -3.27 22.10 6.79
C ALA A 124 -2.81 22.61 5.42
N LEU A 125 -3.44 22.16 4.33
CA LEU A 125 -3.14 22.58 2.96
C LEU A 125 -3.46 24.08 2.76
N GLU A 126 -4.59 24.55 3.27
CA GLU A 126 -4.98 25.97 3.24
C GLU A 126 -4.05 26.85 4.08
N TYR A 127 -3.61 26.33 5.22
CA TYR A 127 -2.62 27.01 6.07
C TYR A 127 -1.22 27.10 5.41
N SER A 128 -0.86 26.14 4.55
CA SER A 128 0.46 26.03 3.95
C SER A 128 0.75 27.14 2.95
N LYS A 129 1.92 27.78 3.11
CA LYS A 129 2.51 28.75 2.17
C LYS A 129 3.79 28.22 1.50
N SER A 130 4.11 26.96 1.73
CA SER A 130 5.35 26.33 1.26
C SER A 130 5.27 25.91 -0.20
N ASP A 131 6.43 25.71 -0.84
CA ASP A 131 6.57 25.22 -2.21
C ASP A 131 6.10 23.76 -2.36
N PHE A 132 6.26 23.00 -1.29
CA PHE A 132 5.88 21.58 -1.22
C PHE A 132 4.95 21.32 -0.04
N PHE A 133 4.05 20.37 -0.24
CA PHE A 133 3.09 19.91 0.77
C PHE A 133 3.11 18.39 0.87
N GLY A 134 3.10 17.86 2.08
CA GLY A 134 3.00 16.44 2.37
C GLY A 134 2.09 16.15 3.54
N CYS A 135 1.74 14.88 3.70
CA CYS A 135 0.97 14.37 4.83
C CYS A 135 1.76 13.25 5.50
N LEU A 136 1.74 13.18 6.83
CA LEU A 136 2.25 12.06 7.61
C LEU A 136 1.16 11.61 8.59
N ASP A 137 0.80 10.33 8.55
CA ASP A 137 -0.15 9.77 9.50
C ASP A 137 0.43 9.82 10.93
N ALA A 138 -0.41 10.11 11.92
CA ALA A 138 0.00 10.31 13.31
C ALA A 138 0.50 9.02 14.02
N ASP A 139 0.46 7.88 13.34
CA ASP A 139 1.03 6.59 13.75
C ASP A 139 2.26 6.18 12.92
N SER A 140 2.83 7.11 12.17
CA SER A 140 3.94 6.87 11.26
C SER A 140 5.16 7.71 11.63
N PHE A 141 6.35 7.19 11.31
CA PHE A 141 7.65 7.77 11.70
C PHE A 141 8.55 7.86 10.48
N VAL A 142 9.26 8.94 10.34
CA VAL A 142 10.14 9.19 9.21
C VAL A 142 11.61 9.01 9.59
N HIS A 143 12.40 8.43 8.70
CA HIS A 143 13.84 8.42 8.85
C HIS A 143 14.40 9.83 8.64
N LYS A 144 15.44 10.21 9.39
CA LYS A 144 16.01 11.56 9.38
C LYS A 144 16.37 12.11 7.99
N ASN A 145 16.73 11.25 7.03
CA ASN A 145 17.08 11.64 5.66
C ASN A 145 15.88 11.61 4.68
N ALA A 146 14.70 11.15 5.11
CA ALA A 146 13.59 10.88 4.20
C ALA A 146 13.15 12.12 3.40
N LEU A 147 13.00 13.27 4.05
CA LEU A 147 12.60 14.50 3.37
C LEU A 147 13.66 15.00 2.39
N LYS A 148 14.93 15.02 2.83
CA LYS A 148 16.07 15.40 1.98
C LYS A 148 16.10 14.53 0.70
N THR A 149 15.95 13.24 0.86
CA THR A 149 15.92 12.27 -0.27
C THR A 149 14.75 12.56 -1.22
N ILE A 150 13.54 12.83 -0.72
CA ILE A 150 12.38 13.16 -1.57
C ILE A 150 12.61 14.46 -2.32
N ILE A 151 13.15 15.48 -1.66
CA ILE A 151 13.41 16.79 -2.30
C ILE A 151 14.48 16.66 -3.39
N ALA A 152 15.50 15.80 -3.19
CA ALA A 152 16.48 15.51 -4.22
C ALA A 152 15.82 15.00 -5.52
N TYR A 153 14.82 14.11 -5.43
CA TYR A 153 14.05 13.68 -6.60
C TYR A 153 13.37 14.82 -7.34
N PHE A 154 12.78 15.81 -6.62
CA PHE A 154 12.13 16.96 -7.26
C PHE A 154 13.12 17.89 -7.94
N ILE A 155 14.35 17.99 -7.41
CA ILE A 155 15.40 18.81 -7.99
C ILE A 155 15.93 18.18 -9.29
N HIS A 156 16.22 16.88 -9.25
CA HIS A 156 16.75 16.15 -10.40
C HIS A 156 15.67 15.85 -11.46
N HIS A 157 14.41 15.72 -11.04
CA HIS A 157 13.28 15.48 -11.94
C HIS A 157 12.28 16.64 -11.88
N LYS A 158 12.56 17.71 -12.63
CA LYS A 158 11.73 18.94 -12.64
C LYS A 158 10.26 18.71 -13.00
N ASN A 159 9.96 17.64 -13.75
CA ASN A 159 8.59 17.26 -14.13
C ASN A 159 7.88 16.39 -13.07
N ALA A 160 8.56 15.99 -12.00
CA ALA A 160 7.90 15.28 -10.89
C ALA A 160 6.95 16.21 -10.15
N MET A 161 5.71 15.79 -10.00
CA MET A 161 4.64 16.51 -9.31
C MET A 161 4.33 15.92 -7.93
N ALA A 162 4.60 14.63 -7.75
CA ALA A 162 4.60 13.97 -6.44
C ALA A 162 5.72 12.94 -6.35
N VAL A 163 6.25 12.73 -5.14
CA VAL A 163 7.21 11.67 -4.84
C VAL A 163 6.71 10.88 -3.63
N THR A 164 6.59 9.57 -3.81
CA THR A 164 6.14 8.64 -2.77
C THR A 164 7.32 8.02 -2.04
N PRO A 165 7.20 7.74 -0.72
CA PRO A 165 8.26 7.14 0.08
C PRO A 165 8.33 5.62 -0.04
N CYS A 166 9.35 5.06 0.63
CA CYS A 166 9.48 3.64 0.93
C CYS A 166 8.92 3.36 2.33
N ILE A 167 7.84 2.61 2.41
CA ILE A 167 7.12 2.38 3.67
C ILE A 167 7.38 0.97 4.19
N HIS A 168 7.70 0.86 5.49
CA HIS A 168 7.92 -0.38 6.21
C HIS A 168 7.02 -0.49 7.44
N ILE A 169 6.77 -1.72 7.89
CA ILE A 169 6.16 -1.96 9.21
C ILE A 169 7.23 -1.82 10.29
N MET A 170 6.95 -0.95 11.26
CA MET A 170 7.84 -0.72 12.38
C MET A 170 7.86 -1.93 13.33
N SER A 171 9.03 -2.52 13.57
CA SER A 171 9.29 -3.57 14.58
C SER A 171 8.15 -4.60 14.73
N PRO A 172 7.89 -5.46 13.73
CA PRO A 172 6.75 -6.39 13.74
C PRO A 172 6.86 -7.39 14.90
N LYS A 173 5.92 -7.34 15.85
CA LYS A 173 5.89 -8.18 17.06
C LYS A 173 4.91 -9.36 16.90
N THR A 174 3.73 -9.12 16.34
CA THR A 174 2.69 -10.14 16.18
C THR A 174 2.82 -10.87 14.83
N ILE A 175 2.22 -12.05 14.73
CA ILE A 175 2.18 -12.82 13.48
C ILE A 175 1.60 -11.97 12.34
N ILE A 176 0.53 -11.22 12.61
CA ILE A 176 -0.12 -10.36 11.61
C ILE A 176 0.80 -9.22 11.16
N GLN A 177 1.55 -8.61 12.05
CA GLN A 177 2.54 -7.59 11.69
C GLN A 177 3.71 -8.18 10.87
N ARG A 178 4.11 -9.44 11.13
CA ARG A 178 5.12 -10.16 10.33
C ARG A 178 4.62 -10.44 8.91
N VAL A 179 3.34 -10.81 8.76
CA VAL A 179 2.69 -10.94 7.44
C VAL A 179 2.75 -9.61 6.68
N GLN A 180 2.38 -8.52 7.34
CA GLN A 180 2.39 -7.17 6.75
C GLN A 180 3.82 -6.72 6.39
N ALA A 181 4.82 -7.07 7.18
CA ALA A 181 6.21 -6.72 6.89
C ALA A 181 6.65 -7.27 5.53
N VAL A 182 6.30 -8.52 5.20
CA VAL A 182 6.59 -9.11 3.88
C VAL A 182 5.74 -8.47 2.78
N GLU A 183 4.47 -8.20 3.04
CA GLU A 183 3.58 -7.50 2.10
C GLU A 183 4.13 -6.12 1.72
N TYR A 184 4.69 -5.39 2.69
CA TYR A 184 5.27 -4.07 2.44
C TYR A 184 6.57 -4.14 1.63
N LEU A 185 7.42 -5.18 1.82
CA LEU A 185 8.60 -5.41 0.97
C LEU A 185 8.20 -5.66 -0.49
N MET A 186 7.16 -6.46 -0.73
CA MET A 186 6.60 -6.61 -2.06
C MET A 186 6.11 -5.26 -2.61
N GLY A 187 5.46 -4.45 -1.77
CA GLY A 187 5.01 -3.10 -2.10
C GLY A 187 6.15 -2.15 -2.50
N VAL A 188 7.35 -2.29 -1.91
CA VAL A 188 8.55 -1.52 -2.31
C VAL A 188 8.92 -1.81 -3.76
N PHE A 189 9.07 -3.10 -4.11
CA PHE A 189 9.35 -3.48 -5.49
C PHE A 189 8.26 -2.97 -6.46
N LEU A 190 6.99 -3.21 -6.15
CA LEU A 190 5.87 -2.84 -7.02
C LEU A 190 5.83 -1.33 -7.28
N ARG A 191 5.96 -0.49 -6.24
CA ARG A 191 5.97 0.98 -6.42
C ARG A 191 7.13 1.43 -7.28
N LYS A 192 8.34 0.84 -7.10
CA LYS A 192 9.49 1.18 -7.92
C LYS A 192 9.29 0.78 -9.38
N ALA A 193 8.83 -0.45 -9.64
CA ALA A 193 8.56 -0.95 -10.99
C ALA A 193 7.44 -0.14 -11.68
N PHE A 194 6.35 0.17 -11.00
CA PHE A 194 5.30 1.04 -11.53
C PHE A 194 5.78 2.48 -11.77
N GLY A 195 6.70 2.97 -10.95
CA GLY A 195 7.33 4.29 -11.16
C GLY A 195 8.08 4.37 -12.47
N GLN A 196 8.77 3.30 -12.89
CA GLN A 196 9.46 3.24 -14.18
C GLN A 196 8.48 3.19 -15.38
N LEU A 197 7.25 2.74 -15.14
CA LEU A 197 6.18 2.70 -16.15
C LEU A 197 5.32 3.98 -16.18
N ASP A 198 5.62 4.99 -15.36
CA ASP A 198 4.74 6.14 -15.10
C ASP A 198 3.31 5.73 -14.68
N ALA A 199 3.20 4.70 -13.86
CA ALA A 199 1.94 4.03 -13.55
C ALA A 199 1.76 3.70 -12.05
N ILE A 200 2.30 4.52 -11.15
CA ILE A 200 2.14 4.38 -9.71
C ILE A 200 0.66 4.38 -9.35
N GLN A 201 0.22 3.37 -8.60
CA GLN A 201 -1.19 3.16 -8.28
C GLN A 201 -1.69 4.01 -7.12
N VAL A 202 -0.83 4.33 -6.15
CA VAL A 202 -1.22 5.08 -4.96
C VAL A 202 -0.09 5.99 -4.49
N THR A 203 -0.45 7.20 -4.06
CA THR A 203 0.40 8.11 -3.30
C THR A 203 0.07 7.94 -1.83
N PRO A 204 0.73 7.00 -1.11
CA PRO A 204 0.31 6.61 0.23
C PRO A 204 0.29 7.79 1.20
N GLY A 205 -0.70 7.80 2.10
CA GLY A 205 -0.88 8.85 3.10
C GLY A 205 0.40 9.16 3.90
N PRO A 206 1.12 8.15 4.41
CA PRO A 206 2.38 8.40 5.11
C PRO A 206 3.45 8.96 4.18
N PHE A 207 3.71 10.27 4.29
CA PHE A 207 4.87 10.98 3.75
C PHE A 207 5.00 11.05 2.22
N SER A 208 3.91 10.97 1.46
CA SER A 208 3.93 11.42 0.06
C SER A 208 4.02 12.94 0.01
N ILE A 209 4.98 13.46 -0.76
CA ILE A 209 5.22 14.90 -0.92
C ILE A 209 4.79 15.32 -2.32
N PHE A 210 4.11 16.45 -2.41
CA PHE A 210 3.56 17.02 -3.64
C PHE A 210 4.13 18.43 -3.85
N ARG A 211 4.35 18.84 -5.11
CA ARG A 211 4.45 20.27 -5.42
C ARG A 211 3.13 20.96 -5.07
N LYS A 212 3.20 22.14 -4.48
CA LYS A 212 1.97 22.86 -4.08
C LYS A 212 1.05 23.13 -5.26
N GLU A 213 1.59 23.39 -6.44
CA GLU A 213 0.86 23.61 -7.68
C GLU A 213 -0.04 22.45 -8.12
N VAL A 214 0.21 21.22 -7.63
CA VAL A 214 -0.68 20.07 -7.86
C VAL A 214 -2.10 20.40 -7.41
N PHE A 215 -2.25 21.01 -6.25
CA PHE A 215 -3.55 21.33 -5.68
C PHE A 215 -4.26 22.50 -6.39
N ASP A 216 -3.51 23.35 -7.07
CA ASP A 216 -4.07 24.40 -7.95
C ASP A 216 -4.68 23.76 -9.21
N ILE A 217 -4.07 22.66 -9.71
CA ILE A 217 -4.52 21.95 -10.92
C ILE A 217 -5.70 21.01 -10.63
N ILE A 218 -5.60 20.19 -9.56
CA ILE A 218 -6.55 19.11 -9.31
C ILE A 218 -7.51 19.40 -8.15
N GLY A 219 -7.29 20.48 -7.39
CA GLY A 219 -8.05 20.82 -6.18
C GLY A 219 -7.69 20.01 -4.94
N ASN A 220 -8.36 20.31 -3.83
CA ASN A 220 -8.12 19.77 -2.51
C ASN A 220 -8.46 18.26 -2.39
N TYR A 221 -8.07 17.64 -1.27
CA TYR A 221 -8.44 16.25 -0.96
C TYR A 221 -9.95 16.07 -0.84
N LYS A 222 -10.46 14.95 -1.34
CA LYS A 222 -11.88 14.57 -1.28
C LYS A 222 -12.10 13.46 -0.26
N LYS A 223 -13.32 13.24 0.18
CA LYS A 223 -13.69 12.13 1.08
C LYS A 223 -13.37 10.74 0.48
N ALA A 224 -13.58 10.58 -0.81
CA ALA A 224 -13.06 9.48 -1.65
C ALA A 224 -13.22 8.08 -1.05
N HIS A 225 -14.40 7.73 -0.54
CA HIS A 225 -14.70 6.42 0.07
C HIS A 225 -13.69 6.01 1.17
N ASN A 226 -13.12 7.00 1.90
CA ASN A 226 -12.09 6.84 2.94
C ASN A 226 -10.74 6.29 2.42
N THR A 227 -10.39 6.59 1.17
CA THR A 227 -9.09 6.31 0.52
C THR A 227 -8.68 7.49 -0.35
N GLU A 228 -8.52 8.65 0.31
CA GLU A 228 -8.18 9.94 -0.30
C GLU A 228 -6.82 9.91 -1.02
N ASP A 229 -5.92 9.06 -0.55
CA ASP A 229 -4.59 8.81 -1.10
C ASP A 229 -4.64 8.08 -2.46
N TYR A 230 -5.57 7.15 -2.62
CA TYR A 230 -5.80 6.50 -3.90
C TYR A 230 -6.54 7.43 -4.88
N GLU A 231 -7.56 8.14 -4.42
CA GLU A 231 -8.35 9.06 -5.27
C GLU A 231 -7.50 10.20 -5.83
N ILE A 232 -6.64 10.82 -5.02
CA ILE A 232 -5.76 11.89 -5.51
C ILE A 232 -4.81 11.37 -6.58
N THR A 233 -4.36 10.13 -6.47
CA THR A 233 -3.53 9.46 -7.49
C THR A 233 -4.28 9.32 -8.81
N LEU A 234 -5.55 8.90 -8.79
CA LEU A 234 -6.40 8.81 -9.98
C LEU A 234 -6.56 10.18 -10.66
N ARG A 235 -6.79 11.25 -9.86
CA ARG A 235 -6.85 12.62 -10.39
C ARG A 235 -5.53 13.07 -11.00
N MET A 236 -4.40 12.76 -10.37
CA MET A 236 -3.10 13.08 -10.93
C MET A 236 -2.89 12.42 -12.30
N HIS A 237 -3.21 11.13 -12.43
CA HIS A 237 -3.15 10.43 -13.73
C HIS A 237 -4.13 11.03 -14.76
N LYS A 238 -5.33 11.41 -14.33
CA LYS A 238 -6.32 12.09 -15.20
C LYS A 238 -5.78 13.40 -15.76
N HIS A 239 -4.98 14.13 -14.99
CA HIS A 239 -4.34 15.40 -15.38
C HIS A 239 -2.91 15.24 -15.89
N HIS A 240 -2.44 14.01 -16.13
CA HIS A 240 -1.09 13.70 -16.64
C HIS A 240 0.05 14.22 -15.74
N LEU A 241 -0.19 14.30 -14.42
CA LEU A 241 0.80 14.74 -13.45
C LEU A 241 1.70 13.58 -13.06
N LYS A 242 3.01 13.76 -13.20
CA LYS A 242 4.00 12.70 -12.98
C LYS A 242 4.19 12.39 -11.49
N ILE A 243 4.08 11.10 -11.15
CA ILE A 243 4.33 10.58 -9.80
C ILE A 243 5.60 9.72 -9.86
N MET A 244 6.50 9.93 -8.91
CA MET A 244 7.73 9.15 -8.76
C MET A 244 7.78 8.45 -7.42
N ASN A 245 8.68 7.48 -7.27
CA ASN A 245 8.91 6.76 -6.02
C ASN A 245 10.38 6.80 -5.62
N SER A 246 10.65 7.21 -4.39
CA SER A 246 11.96 7.09 -3.78
C SER A 246 11.99 5.85 -2.87
N HIS A 247 12.83 4.87 -3.21
CA HIS A 247 13.01 3.66 -2.39
C HIS A 247 13.95 3.88 -1.20
N LYS A 248 14.66 5.01 -1.15
CA LYS A 248 15.57 5.41 -0.04
C LYS A 248 14.90 6.34 0.96
N ALA A 249 13.76 6.94 0.66
CA ALA A 249 13.00 7.78 1.60
C ALA A 249 12.22 6.90 2.58
N LEU A 250 12.89 6.42 3.63
CA LEU A 250 12.32 5.42 4.53
C LEU A 250 11.29 6.04 5.50
N VAL A 251 10.14 5.38 5.57
CA VAL A 251 9.05 5.69 6.49
C VAL A 251 8.58 4.42 7.17
N TYR A 252 8.31 4.48 8.45
CA TYR A 252 7.85 3.36 9.26
C TYR A 252 6.44 3.63 9.75
N THR A 253 5.56 2.63 9.69
CA THR A 253 4.19 2.73 10.19
C THR A 253 3.86 1.59 11.13
N VAL A 254 2.94 1.82 12.07
CA VAL A 254 2.45 0.78 12.97
C VAL A 254 1.34 0.00 12.30
N GLY A 255 1.63 -1.23 11.91
CA GLY A 255 0.61 -2.13 11.34
C GLY A 255 -0.36 -2.66 12.40
N PRO A 256 -1.63 -2.96 12.05
CA PRO A 256 -2.56 -3.66 12.93
C PRO A 256 -1.94 -4.89 13.57
N SER A 257 -2.14 -5.05 14.87
CA SER A 257 -1.61 -6.18 15.63
C SER A 257 -2.51 -7.40 15.63
N THR A 258 -3.82 -7.21 15.32
CA THR A 258 -4.85 -8.25 15.35
C THR A 258 -5.32 -8.62 13.95
N PHE A 259 -5.79 -9.87 13.77
CA PHE A 259 -6.39 -10.31 12.51
C PHE A 259 -7.61 -9.46 12.12
N LYS A 260 -8.46 -9.11 13.11
CA LYS A 260 -9.64 -8.28 12.89
C LYS A 260 -9.27 -6.89 12.38
N GLY A 261 -8.31 -6.21 13.04
CA GLY A 261 -7.83 -4.88 12.63
C GLY A 261 -7.25 -4.91 11.21
N TYR A 262 -6.42 -5.92 10.93
CA TYR A 262 -5.85 -6.12 9.60
C TYR A 262 -6.93 -6.36 8.53
N PHE A 263 -7.93 -7.21 8.83
CA PHE A 263 -9.03 -7.49 7.91
C PHE A 263 -9.81 -6.23 7.55
N PHE A 264 -10.22 -5.45 8.53
CA PHE A 264 -11.00 -4.22 8.25
C PHE A 264 -10.17 -3.14 7.55
N GLN A 265 -8.87 -3.03 7.85
CA GLN A 265 -7.98 -2.12 7.13
C GLN A 265 -7.90 -2.49 5.64
N ARG A 266 -7.66 -3.77 5.32
CA ARG A 266 -7.58 -4.25 3.94
C ARG A 266 -8.93 -4.21 3.23
N LEU A 267 -10.01 -4.48 3.94
CA LEU A 267 -11.38 -4.36 3.40
C LEU A 267 -11.67 -2.91 2.99
N ARG A 268 -11.30 -1.94 3.84
CA ARG A 268 -11.43 -0.51 3.53
C ARG A 268 -10.63 -0.14 2.28
N TRP A 269 -9.38 -0.60 2.17
CA TRP A 269 -8.55 -0.32 1.01
C TRP A 269 -9.08 -0.96 -0.28
N SER A 270 -9.50 -2.23 -0.21
CA SER A 270 -10.04 -2.93 -1.38
C SER A 270 -11.36 -2.32 -1.87
N ARG A 271 -12.23 -1.90 -0.94
CA ARG A 271 -13.47 -1.20 -1.29
C ARG A 271 -13.19 0.18 -1.87
N GLY A 272 -12.32 0.97 -1.21
CA GLY A 272 -11.93 2.28 -1.72
C GLY A 272 -11.29 2.19 -3.10
N PHE A 273 -10.48 1.15 -3.36
CA PHE A 273 -9.96 0.87 -4.70
C PHE A 273 -11.09 0.63 -5.72
N LEU A 274 -12.05 -0.24 -5.40
CA LEU A 274 -13.16 -0.54 -6.31
C LEU A 274 -14.05 0.69 -6.54
N GLU A 275 -14.51 1.34 -5.47
CA GLU A 275 -15.43 2.46 -5.54
C GLU A 275 -14.82 3.66 -6.27
N ASN A 276 -13.59 4.08 -5.94
CA ASN A 276 -12.90 5.14 -6.67
C ASN A 276 -12.56 4.75 -8.12
N SER A 277 -12.18 3.50 -8.39
CA SER A 277 -11.94 3.05 -9.77
C SER A 277 -13.20 3.14 -10.63
N LEU A 278 -14.37 2.87 -10.06
CA LEU A 278 -15.67 3.03 -10.74
C LEU A 278 -16.01 4.50 -10.96
N ASP A 279 -15.71 5.40 -10.01
CA ASP A 279 -15.89 6.84 -10.16
C ASP A 279 -15.01 7.42 -11.28
N TYR A 280 -13.82 6.84 -11.49
CA TYR A 280 -12.86 7.23 -12.52
C TYR A 280 -12.79 6.24 -13.70
N LYS A 281 -13.94 5.60 -14.04
CA LYS A 281 -14.01 4.60 -15.14
C LYS A 281 -13.53 5.11 -16.49
N GLU A 282 -13.52 6.41 -16.71
CA GLU A 282 -13.00 7.04 -17.93
C GLU A 282 -11.49 6.84 -18.13
N LEU A 283 -10.75 6.43 -17.08
CA LEU A 283 -9.33 6.12 -17.18
C LEU A 283 -9.06 4.76 -17.85
N PHE A 284 -10.02 3.82 -17.79
CA PHE A 284 -9.82 2.47 -18.28
C PHE A 284 -9.68 2.40 -19.80
N PHE A 285 -8.68 1.65 -20.26
CA PHE A 285 -8.42 1.34 -21.67
C PHE A 285 -8.27 2.58 -22.59
N LYS A 286 -7.82 3.70 -22.03
CA LYS A 286 -7.58 4.93 -22.78
C LYS A 286 -6.09 5.22 -22.94
N LYS A 287 -5.58 5.17 -24.19
CA LYS A 287 -4.18 5.44 -24.52
C LYS A 287 -3.68 6.79 -24.02
N LYS A 288 -4.54 7.80 -23.94
CA LYS A 288 -4.19 9.13 -23.44
C LYS A 288 -3.70 9.13 -21.98
N TYR A 289 -4.04 8.12 -21.18
CA TYR A 289 -3.58 7.98 -19.80
C TYR A 289 -2.40 7.01 -19.63
N GLY A 290 -1.67 6.75 -20.74
CA GLY A 290 -0.43 5.95 -20.74
C GLY A 290 -0.61 4.53 -20.18
N ASN A 291 0.46 4.03 -19.60
CA ASN A 291 0.49 2.68 -19.00
C ASN A 291 -0.47 2.52 -17.81
N PHE A 292 -0.75 3.61 -17.09
CA PHE A 292 -1.70 3.54 -15.98
C PHE A 292 -3.10 3.16 -16.47
N GLY A 293 -3.63 3.89 -17.47
CA GLY A 293 -4.98 3.63 -17.98
C GLY A 293 -5.09 2.40 -18.88
N MET A 294 -4.03 2.08 -19.65
CA MET A 294 -4.05 0.96 -20.59
C MET A 294 -3.78 -0.39 -19.91
N PHE A 295 -2.95 -0.39 -18.87
CA PHE A 295 -2.44 -1.64 -18.31
C PHE A 295 -2.64 -1.73 -16.80
N THR A 296 -2.09 -0.80 -16.00
CA THR A 296 -2.00 -0.97 -14.55
C THR A 296 -3.38 -0.99 -13.88
N LEU A 297 -4.24 -0.02 -14.17
CA LEU A 297 -5.57 0.07 -13.59
C LEU A 297 -6.50 -1.08 -14.04
N PRO A 298 -6.57 -1.45 -15.34
CA PRO A 298 -7.33 -2.63 -15.77
C PRO A 298 -6.85 -3.94 -15.16
N MET A 299 -5.52 -4.15 -15.06
CA MET A 299 -4.97 -5.37 -14.47
C MET A 299 -5.23 -5.45 -12.97
N ALA A 300 -5.07 -4.35 -12.23
CA ALA A 300 -5.38 -4.31 -10.81
C ALA A 300 -6.87 -4.63 -10.54
N PHE A 301 -7.76 -4.12 -11.37
CA PHE A 301 -9.20 -4.41 -11.30
C PHE A 301 -9.48 -5.88 -11.62
N LEU A 302 -8.86 -6.43 -12.67
CA LEU A 302 -8.98 -7.84 -13.06
C LEU A 302 -8.48 -8.79 -11.95
N PHE A 303 -7.39 -8.44 -11.25
CA PHE A 303 -6.86 -9.27 -10.16
C PHE A 303 -7.81 -9.39 -8.96
N VAL A 304 -8.69 -8.42 -8.70
CA VAL A 304 -9.74 -8.56 -7.69
C VAL A 304 -10.72 -9.69 -8.08
N PHE A 305 -11.16 -9.72 -9.35
CA PHE A 305 -12.05 -10.78 -9.84
C PHE A 305 -11.33 -12.13 -9.93
N TYR A 306 -10.05 -12.13 -10.27
CA TYR A 306 -9.23 -13.34 -10.19
C TYR A 306 -9.15 -13.88 -8.76
N GLY A 307 -8.96 -13.03 -7.76
CA GLY A 307 -9.01 -13.43 -6.35
C GLY A 307 -10.33 -14.09 -5.96
N ILE A 308 -11.46 -13.59 -6.46
CA ILE A 308 -12.79 -14.21 -6.25
C ILE A 308 -12.87 -15.58 -6.94
N TYR A 309 -12.40 -15.66 -8.18
CA TYR A 309 -12.36 -16.93 -8.92
C TYR A 309 -11.52 -17.97 -8.16
N VAL A 310 -10.32 -17.59 -7.68
CA VAL A 310 -9.44 -18.48 -6.90
C VAL A 310 -10.14 -18.92 -5.60
N ALA A 311 -10.81 -17.99 -4.91
CA ALA A 311 -11.56 -18.31 -3.69
C ALA A 311 -12.65 -19.37 -3.97
N PHE A 312 -13.41 -19.19 -5.03
CA PHE A 312 -14.44 -20.15 -5.44
C PHE A 312 -13.82 -21.48 -5.85
N PHE A 313 -12.77 -21.47 -6.67
CA PHE A 313 -12.10 -22.68 -7.17
C PHE A 313 -11.50 -23.50 -6.02
N VAL A 314 -10.79 -22.87 -5.10
CA VAL A 314 -10.20 -23.54 -3.92
C VAL A 314 -11.29 -24.13 -3.03
N THR A 315 -12.35 -23.38 -2.75
CA THR A 315 -13.48 -23.83 -1.93
C THR A 315 -14.20 -25.02 -2.58
N TYR A 316 -14.48 -24.93 -3.88
CA TYR A 316 -15.09 -26.00 -4.65
C TYR A 316 -14.24 -27.29 -4.63
N THR A 317 -12.94 -27.15 -4.91
CA THR A 317 -12.01 -28.28 -4.94
C THR A 317 -11.86 -28.92 -3.55
N PHE A 318 -11.81 -28.10 -2.50
CA PHE A 318 -11.79 -28.57 -1.11
C PHE A 318 -13.05 -29.38 -0.77
N ILE A 319 -14.23 -28.82 -1.01
CA ILE A 319 -15.51 -29.53 -0.74
C ILE A 319 -15.57 -30.84 -1.51
N LYS A 320 -15.23 -30.82 -2.80
CA LYS A 320 -15.22 -32.02 -3.65
C LYS A 320 -14.30 -33.11 -3.12
N HIS A 321 -13.07 -32.72 -2.74
CA HIS A 321 -12.08 -33.66 -2.20
C HIS A 321 -12.59 -34.31 -0.90
N TYR A 322 -13.06 -33.51 0.06
CA TYR A 322 -13.52 -34.04 1.34
C TYR A 322 -14.82 -34.85 1.23
N THR A 323 -15.74 -34.51 0.33
CA THR A 323 -16.91 -35.34 0.06
C THR A 323 -16.50 -36.70 -0.51
N GLN A 324 -15.49 -36.78 -1.36
CA GLN A 324 -14.94 -38.04 -1.86
C GLN A 324 -14.29 -38.87 -0.76
N VAL A 325 -13.45 -38.24 0.09
CA VAL A 325 -12.80 -38.90 1.24
C VAL A 325 -13.84 -39.46 2.20
N ILE A 326 -14.85 -38.66 2.57
CA ILE A 326 -15.94 -39.11 3.47
C ILE A 326 -16.72 -40.29 2.84
N SER A 327 -17.02 -40.20 1.57
CA SER A 327 -17.70 -41.30 0.85
C SER A 327 -16.88 -42.58 0.84
N GLN A 328 -15.56 -42.48 0.65
CA GLN A 328 -14.63 -43.61 0.77
C GLN A 328 -14.61 -44.21 2.16
N TRP A 329 -14.52 -43.36 3.21
CA TRP A 329 -14.54 -43.83 4.60
C TRP A 329 -15.85 -44.53 4.98
N MET A 330 -16.99 -44.10 4.43
CA MET A 330 -18.27 -44.76 4.63
C MET A 330 -18.35 -46.16 3.95
N LEU A 331 -17.62 -46.37 2.85
CA LEU A 331 -17.62 -47.62 2.12
C LEU A 331 -16.58 -48.63 2.64
N VAL A 332 -15.41 -48.19 3.01
CA VAL A 332 -14.25 -49.06 3.30
C VAL A 332 -13.85 -49.00 4.79
N GLY A 333 -14.46 -48.12 5.58
CA GLY A 333 -14.07 -47.84 6.96
C GLY A 333 -12.98 -46.75 7.01
N ILE A 334 -12.74 -46.22 8.23
CA ILE A 334 -11.72 -45.16 8.47
C ILE A 334 -10.35 -45.82 8.55
N HIS A 335 -9.53 -45.60 7.56
CA HIS A 335 -8.11 -45.99 7.57
C HIS A 335 -7.23 -44.72 7.60
N PRO A 336 -6.86 -44.20 8.79
CA PRO A 336 -5.99 -43.04 8.87
C PRO A 336 -4.56 -43.44 8.44
N GLY A 337 -4.23 -43.16 7.22
CA GLY A 337 -2.85 -43.19 6.71
C GLY A 337 -2.20 -41.82 6.81
N LEU A 338 -0.96 -41.74 7.31
CA LEU A 338 -0.18 -40.52 7.13
C LEU A 338 0.12 -40.33 5.64
N PRO A 339 -0.05 -39.12 5.11
CA PRO A 339 0.32 -38.84 3.73
C PRO A 339 1.81 -39.14 3.54
N THR A 340 2.12 -40.10 2.69
CA THR A 340 3.50 -40.39 2.28
C THR A 340 3.89 -39.40 1.20
N PHE A 341 4.94 -38.63 1.44
CA PHE A 341 5.53 -37.79 0.40
C PHE A 341 6.38 -38.68 -0.50
N ASP A 342 5.91 -38.88 -1.73
CA ASP A 342 6.67 -39.60 -2.74
C ASP A 342 6.99 -38.64 -3.90
N ILE A 343 8.27 -38.43 -4.15
CA ILE A 343 8.77 -37.54 -5.18
C ILE A 343 8.33 -37.96 -6.59
N PHE A 344 8.02 -39.24 -6.81
CA PHE A 344 7.53 -39.74 -8.09
C PHE A 344 6.07 -39.35 -8.39
N TYR A 345 5.29 -38.94 -7.37
CA TYR A 345 3.94 -38.39 -7.53
C TYR A 345 3.90 -36.87 -7.60
N PHE A 346 5.06 -36.23 -7.84
CA PHE A 346 5.09 -34.80 -8.05
C PHE A 346 4.25 -34.42 -9.29
N ASN A 347 3.34 -33.47 -9.10
CA ASN A 347 2.43 -33.05 -10.17
C ASN A 347 3.21 -32.28 -11.25
N THR A 348 3.44 -32.93 -12.41
CA THR A 348 4.18 -32.37 -13.56
C THR A 348 3.31 -31.72 -14.60
N THR A 349 2.06 -31.36 -14.26
CA THR A 349 1.19 -30.64 -15.19
C THR A 349 1.76 -29.28 -15.54
N ILE A 350 1.42 -28.76 -16.72
CA ILE A 350 1.79 -27.41 -17.17
C ILE A 350 1.41 -26.37 -16.13
N VAL A 351 0.23 -26.51 -15.51
CA VAL A 351 -0.24 -25.58 -14.46
C VAL A 351 0.69 -25.59 -13.26
N SER A 352 1.13 -26.76 -12.80
CA SER A 352 2.07 -26.87 -11.67
C SER A 352 3.43 -26.28 -12.01
N PHE A 353 3.93 -26.50 -13.22
CA PHE A 353 5.19 -25.93 -13.68
C PHE A 353 5.12 -24.40 -13.76
N VAL A 354 4.10 -23.84 -14.42
CA VAL A 354 3.90 -22.40 -14.49
C VAL A 354 3.71 -21.80 -13.10
N GLY A 355 2.97 -22.48 -12.21
CA GLY A 355 2.81 -22.07 -10.82
C GLY A 355 4.13 -21.98 -10.07
N MET A 356 5.04 -22.95 -10.25
CA MET A 356 6.38 -22.90 -9.64
C MET A 356 7.23 -21.74 -10.18
N VAL A 357 7.21 -21.51 -11.49
CA VAL A 357 7.92 -20.38 -12.10
C VAL A 357 7.39 -19.06 -11.53
N MET A 358 6.07 -18.87 -11.49
CA MET A 358 5.45 -17.67 -10.92
C MET A 358 5.78 -17.50 -9.44
N PHE A 359 5.80 -18.59 -8.67
CA PHE A 359 6.16 -18.55 -7.26
C PHE A 359 7.63 -18.15 -7.07
N THR A 360 8.54 -18.68 -7.87
CA THR A 360 9.96 -18.30 -7.84
C THR A 360 10.14 -16.82 -8.19
N MET A 361 9.46 -16.33 -9.24
CA MET A 361 9.45 -14.92 -9.60
C MET A 361 8.89 -14.04 -8.47
N PHE A 362 7.83 -14.50 -7.81
CA PHE A 362 7.25 -13.82 -6.66
C PHE A 362 8.24 -13.71 -5.48
N LEU A 363 8.93 -14.78 -5.13
CA LEU A 363 10.01 -14.76 -4.12
C LEU A 363 11.10 -13.75 -4.50
N PHE A 364 11.44 -13.71 -5.77
CA PHE A 364 12.44 -12.80 -6.29
C PHE A 364 12.00 -11.33 -6.18
N THR A 365 10.71 -11.01 -6.40
CA THR A 365 10.20 -9.64 -6.19
C THR A 365 10.30 -9.20 -4.73
N ILE A 366 10.02 -10.09 -3.77
CA ILE A 366 10.20 -9.82 -2.34
C ILE A 366 11.68 -9.58 -2.01
N TYR A 367 12.56 -10.41 -2.56
CA TYR A 367 14.01 -10.25 -2.38
C TYR A 367 14.52 -8.91 -2.91
N ILE A 368 14.10 -8.51 -4.11
CA ILE A 368 14.42 -7.18 -4.67
C ILE A 368 13.91 -6.07 -3.76
N GLY A 369 12.66 -6.15 -3.29
CA GLY A 369 12.08 -5.14 -2.39
C GLY A 369 12.88 -5.00 -1.10
N LYS A 370 13.35 -6.12 -0.54
CA LYS A 370 14.23 -6.11 0.64
C LYS A 370 15.57 -5.43 0.35
N THR A 371 16.20 -5.75 -0.77
CA THR A 371 17.52 -5.19 -1.17
C THR A 371 17.41 -3.69 -1.44
N LEU A 372 16.38 -3.25 -2.16
CA LEU A 372 16.17 -1.83 -2.48
C LEU A 372 16.00 -0.94 -1.25
N SER A 373 15.38 -1.46 -0.22
CA SER A 373 15.04 -0.67 0.98
C SER A 373 16.05 -0.83 2.12
N ASP A 374 17.14 -1.59 1.92
CA ASP A 374 18.10 -1.93 2.97
C ASP A 374 17.43 -2.46 4.25
N ASP A 375 16.31 -3.20 4.09
CA ASP A 375 15.54 -3.69 5.22
C ASP A 375 16.34 -4.72 6.02
N LYS A 376 16.60 -4.40 7.29
CA LYS A 376 17.34 -5.25 8.23
C LYS A 376 16.49 -6.36 8.83
N GLN A 377 15.18 -6.41 8.56
CA GLN A 377 14.31 -7.43 9.11
C GLN A 377 14.66 -8.81 8.52
N GLU A 378 14.58 -9.82 9.38
CA GLU A 378 14.88 -11.19 9.02
C GLU A 378 13.74 -11.81 8.20
N LEU A 379 13.85 -11.76 6.88
CA LEU A 379 12.82 -12.27 5.97
C LEU A 379 12.45 -13.73 6.25
N TYR A 380 13.44 -14.60 6.57
CA TYR A 380 13.21 -16.02 6.86
C TYR A 380 12.29 -16.26 8.06
N ARG A 381 12.22 -15.33 9.02
CA ARG A 381 11.34 -15.41 10.19
C ARG A 381 9.91 -14.95 9.89
N ASN A 382 9.74 -14.04 8.94
CA ASN A 382 8.46 -13.43 8.60
C ASN A 382 7.75 -14.17 7.46
N PHE A 383 8.52 -14.68 6.48
CA PHE A 383 8.02 -15.29 5.26
C PHE A 383 7.10 -16.50 5.48
N PRO A 384 7.37 -17.46 6.41
CA PRO A 384 6.47 -18.60 6.62
C PRO A 384 5.04 -18.16 7.00
N PHE A 385 4.91 -17.15 7.86
CA PHE A 385 3.59 -16.63 8.25
C PHE A 385 2.88 -15.97 7.06
N PHE A 386 3.62 -15.21 6.26
CA PHE A 386 3.09 -14.62 5.05
C PHE A 386 2.61 -15.68 4.06
N PHE A 387 3.41 -16.70 3.80
CA PHE A 387 3.12 -17.76 2.85
C PHE A 387 1.82 -18.53 3.17
N PHE A 388 1.59 -18.83 4.45
CA PHE A 388 0.40 -19.58 4.86
C PHE A 388 -0.83 -18.70 5.09
N ILE A 389 -0.67 -17.50 5.62
CA ILE A 389 -1.81 -16.67 6.05
C ILE A 389 -2.32 -15.76 4.93
N TYR A 390 -1.42 -15.14 4.17
CA TYR A 390 -1.79 -14.14 3.18
C TYR A 390 -2.71 -14.66 2.07
N PRO A 391 -2.47 -15.85 1.46
CA PRO A 391 -3.39 -16.40 0.46
C PRO A 391 -4.78 -16.71 1.03
N LEU A 392 -4.85 -17.29 2.24
CA LEU A 392 -6.12 -17.62 2.89
C LEU A 392 -6.94 -16.35 3.20
N PHE A 393 -6.23 -15.27 3.53
CA PHE A 393 -6.85 -13.98 3.78
C PHE A 393 -7.54 -13.44 2.52
N GLY A 394 -6.90 -13.53 1.35
CA GLY A 394 -7.45 -13.13 0.05
C GLY A 394 -8.77 -13.84 -0.31
N LEU A 395 -8.92 -15.12 0.07
CA LEU A 395 -10.13 -15.90 -0.20
C LEU A 395 -11.39 -15.29 0.43
N ILE A 396 -11.25 -14.61 1.55
CA ILE A 396 -12.38 -13.99 2.27
C ILE A 396 -12.49 -12.50 1.90
N LEU A 397 -11.35 -11.83 1.75
CA LEU A 397 -11.28 -10.39 1.56
C LEU A 397 -11.94 -9.94 0.25
N PHE A 398 -11.54 -10.53 -0.89
CA PHE A 398 -12.01 -10.07 -2.21
C PHE A 398 -13.51 -10.29 -2.42
N PRO A 399 -14.10 -11.48 -2.12
CA PRO A 399 -15.54 -11.65 -2.20
C PRO A 399 -16.31 -10.66 -1.32
N LYS A 400 -15.81 -10.44 -0.09
CA LYS A 400 -16.42 -9.48 0.85
C LYS A 400 -16.35 -8.06 0.35
N ALA A 401 -15.19 -7.62 -0.17
CA ALA A 401 -15.00 -6.28 -0.71
C ALA A 401 -15.95 -5.99 -1.87
N VAL A 402 -16.05 -6.91 -2.82
CA VAL A 402 -16.96 -6.79 -3.97
C VAL A 402 -18.41 -6.79 -3.52
N PHE A 403 -18.81 -7.72 -2.64
CA PHE A 403 -20.18 -7.77 -2.10
C PHE A 403 -20.56 -6.46 -1.41
N ASP A 404 -19.70 -5.91 -0.53
CA ASP A 404 -19.98 -4.67 0.20
C ASP A 404 -20.02 -3.45 -0.73
N THR A 405 -19.20 -3.41 -1.78
CA THR A 405 -19.22 -2.36 -2.80
C THR A 405 -20.56 -2.34 -3.55
N PHE A 406 -21.00 -3.50 -4.05
CA PHE A 406 -22.26 -3.57 -4.83
C PHE A 406 -23.54 -3.46 -3.98
N THR A 407 -23.46 -3.79 -2.69
CA THR A 407 -24.61 -3.62 -1.76
C THR A 407 -24.64 -2.25 -1.09
N HIS A 408 -23.75 -1.32 -1.47
CA HIS A 408 -23.64 0.04 -0.93
C HIS A 408 -23.63 0.10 0.61
N ARG A 409 -23.05 -0.91 1.28
CA ARG A 409 -22.90 -0.89 2.73
C ARG A 409 -22.06 0.31 3.17
N LYS A 410 -22.50 1.04 4.20
CA LYS A 410 -21.75 2.17 4.74
C LYS A 410 -20.35 1.73 5.13
N ASN A 411 -19.35 2.47 4.69
CA ASN A 411 -17.95 2.31 5.08
C ASN A 411 -17.78 2.91 6.48
N GLU A 412 -18.05 2.13 7.52
CA GLU A 412 -17.81 2.57 8.89
C GLU A 412 -16.30 2.49 9.19
N TRP A 413 -15.76 3.59 9.69
CA TRP A 413 -14.41 3.63 10.23
C TRP A 413 -14.41 2.82 11.53
N VAL A 414 -13.99 1.57 11.46
CA VAL A 414 -13.73 0.78 12.67
C VAL A 414 -12.39 1.29 13.21
N LEU A 415 -12.44 1.93 14.40
CA LEU A 415 -11.26 2.28 15.18
C LEU A 415 -10.31 1.08 15.19
N GLN A 416 -9.08 1.28 14.76
CA GLN A 416 -8.03 0.31 14.99
C GLN A 416 -8.01 0.08 16.51
N ASP A 417 -8.14 -1.18 16.90
CA ASP A 417 -7.99 -1.59 18.31
C ASP A 417 -6.53 -1.32 18.76
N THR A 418 -6.20 -0.05 18.99
CA THR A 418 -5.00 0.37 19.72
C THR A 418 -5.23 0.26 21.23
N LYS A 419 -6.34 -0.40 21.64
CA LYS A 419 -6.61 -0.71 23.03
C LYS A 419 -6.08 -2.11 23.34
N LYS A 420 -4.80 -2.20 23.67
CA LYS A 420 -4.26 -2.97 24.79
C LYS A 420 -2.79 -2.67 24.99
#